data_1232eed9add5c537e61547ec8719fbcf
#
_entry.id   1232eed9add5c537e61547ec8719fbcf
#
_cell.length_a   1.000
_cell.length_b   1.000
_cell.length_c   1.000
_cell.angle_alpha   90.00
_cell.angle_beta   90.00
_cell.angle_gamma   90.00
#
_symmetry.space_group_name_H-M   'P 1'
#
loop_
_entity.id
_entity.type
_entity.pdbx_description
1 polymer ?
#
loop_
_entity_poly.entity_id
_entity_poly.type
_entity_poly.pdbx_seq_one_letter_code
_entity_poly.pdbx_strand_id
1 'polypeptide(L)'
;MGVTLPSVLAIDAGNSKTDVALLAPDGSVLCSGRAGGFQPPRTGVAAAVDVLAEAMSDAGLRTDRAAGPWAERVSACLANADFAVEEEELAREIEGRNWGRATAVHNDTFALLRSGLPTGADPCGVAVVCGAGINCVGMTPDGRTARFPAIGRISGDWGGGGGLAEEALWFAARAEDGRGGPTELARALPAHLGHESMASLIEAMHLGRVPHGRRHELTPVLFGVAAAGDPVALSLVHRQADEVVAMASVALDRLGLLEQEVPVVLGGSVLAAGHPQLDDRIAAGLARRAPRARISVITAPPVLGAGLLGLDALGAPHGAYEKLRAHFG
;
A
#
# COMPACT_ATOMS: atom_id res chain seq x y z
N MET A 1 11.70 -21.97 34.60
CA MET A 1 11.68 -20.68 33.93
C MET A 1 10.64 -20.79 32.84
N GLY A 2 9.50 -20.06 32.91
CA GLY A 2 8.52 -20.05 31.86
C GLY A 2 9.12 -19.47 30.56
N VAL A 3 8.94 -20.13 29.45
CA VAL A 3 9.36 -19.61 28.15
C VAL A 3 8.51 -18.36 27.90
N THR A 4 9.14 -17.20 27.89
CA THR A 4 8.43 -15.95 27.50
C THR A 4 8.15 -16.05 26.02
N LEU A 5 6.86 -15.96 25.65
CA LEU A 5 6.46 -15.92 24.24
C LEU A 5 7.07 -14.68 23.56
N PRO A 6 7.39 -14.77 22.27
CA PRO A 6 7.63 -13.59 21.44
C PRO A 6 6.46 -12.60 21.53
N SER A 7 6.74 -11.31 21.36
CA SER A 7 5.72 -10.29 21.59
C SER A 7 4.75 -10.17 20.43
N VAL A 8 5.27 -10.07 19.20
CA VAL A 8 4.47 -9.78 18.01
C VAL A 8 4.84 -10.71 16.88
N LEU A 9 3.84 -11.29 16.24
CA LEU A 9 3.90 -11.80 14.88
C LEU A 9 3.36 -10.70 13.96
N ALA A 10 4.27 -9.99 13.31
CA ALA A 10 3.97 -8.94 12.36
C ALA A 10 3.73 -9.55 10.97
N ILE A 11 2.65 -9.17 10.32
CA ILE A 11 2.28 -9.62 8.98
C ILE A 11 1.93 -8.40 8.13
N ASP A 12 2.58 -8.26 6.98
CA ASP A 12 2.22 -7.32 5.94
C ASP A 12 1.94 -8.11 4.67
N ALA A 13 0.69 -8.07 4.20
CA ALA A 13 0.29 -8.85 3.04
C ALA A 13 -0.36 -7.96 1.99
N GLY A 14 0.38 -7.69 0.94
CA GLY A 14 -0.06 -6.95 -0.24
C GLY A 14 -0.56 -7.86 -1.38
N ASN A 15 -1.10 -7.26 -2.42
CA ASN A 15 -1.58 -8.00 -3.60
C ASN A 15 -0.48 -8.78 -4.35
N SER A 16 0.79 -8.44 -4.17
CA SER A 16 1.92 -9.02 -4.91
C SER A 16 2.84 -9.87 -4.05
N LYS A 17 2.92 -9.61 -2.76
CA LYS A 17 3.80 -10.29 -1.81
C LYS A 17 3.26 -10.21 -0.40
N THR A 18 3.68 -11.15 0.43
CA THR A 18 3.43 -11.20 1.87
C THR A 18 4.76 -11.28 2.61
N ASP A 19 4.98 -10.40 3.57
CA ASP A 19 6.13 -10.40 4.45
C ASP A 19 5.68 -10.66 5.90
N VAL A 20 6.42 -11.50 6.64
CA VAL A 20 6.17 -11.76 8.06
C VAL A 20 7.44 -11.57 8.88
N ALA A 21 7.30 -11.16 10.14
CA ALA A 21 8.40 -11.07 11.10
C ALA A 21 7.91 -11.44 12.51
N LEU A 22 8.67 -12.27 13.21
CA LEU A 22 8.43 -12.62 14.60
C LEU A 22 9.34 -11.76 15.49
N LEU A 23 8.76 -11.03 16.44
CA LEU A 23 9.48 -10.06 17.28
C LEU A 23 9.59 -10.54 18.74
N ALA A 24 10.78 -10.40 19.30
CA ALA A 24 11.00 -10.53 20.73
C ALA A 24 10.41 -9.32 21.50
N PRO A 25 10.23 -9.43 22.84
CA PRO A 25 9.71 -8.32 23.66
C PRO A 25 10.56 -7.05 23.61
N ASP A 26 11.84 -7.15 23.28
CA ASP A 26 12.78 -6.04 23.15
C ASP A 26 12.80 -5.43 21.73
N GLY A 27 11.91 -5.87 20.84
CA GLY A 27 11.83 -5.41 19.45
C GLY A 27 12.81 -6.07 18.47
N SER A 28 13.65 -7.01 18.92
CA SER A 28 14.51 -7.78 18.01
C SER A 28 13.70 -8.67 17.10
N VAL A 29 14.05 -8.73 15.81
CA VAL A 29 13.49 -9.68 14.86
C VAL A 29 14.14 -11.05 15.08
N LEU A 30 13.33 -12.04 15.45
CA LEU A 30 13.77 -13.42 15.69
C LEU A 30 13.89 -14.20 14.39
N CYS A 31 12.92 -14.04 13.51
CA CYS A 31 12.92 -14.60 12.16
C CYS A 31 11.99 -13.78 11.28
N SER A 32 12.16 -13.90 9.97
CA SER A 32 11.30 -13.30 8.96
C SER A 32 11.17 -14.23 7.75
N GLY A 33 10.08 -14.09 7.02
CA GLY A 33 9.83 -14.90 5.81
C GLY A 33 8.93 -14.19 4.84
N ARG A 34 8.85 -14.74 3.64
CA ARG A 34 8.09 -14.16 2.52
C ARG A 34 7.31 -15.21 1.75
N ALA A 35 6.14 -14.80 1.24
CA ALA A 35 5.33 -15.60 0.32
C ALA A 35 4.74 -14.73 -0.81
N GLY A 36 3.87 -15.34 -1.60
CA GLY A 36 3.16 -14.71 -2.71
C GLY A 36 2.16 -13.64 -2.30
N GLY A 37 1.35 -13.21 -3.28
CA GLY A 37 0.34 -12.17 -3.10
C GLY A 37 -0.90 -12.65 -2.34
N PHE A 38 -1.45 -11.77 -1.53
CA PHE A 38 -2.64 -11.99 -0.72
C PHE A 38 -3.87 -11.40 -1.42
N GLN A 39 -4.78 -12.24 -1.89
CA GLN A 39 -5.91 -11.83 -2.73
C GLN A 39 -7.23 -12.52 -2.35
N PRO A 40 -7.79 -12.29 -1.14
CA PRO A 40 -9.03 -12.93 -0.68
C PRO A 40 -10.22 -12.82 -1.64
N PRO A 41 -10.45 -11.69 -2.36
CA PRO A 41 -11.56 -11.59 -3.30
C PRO A 41 -11.48 -12.60 -4.47
N ARG A 42 -10.29 -13.12 -4.76
CA ARG A 42 -10.06 -14.08 -5.85
C ARG A 42 -9.98 -15.54 -5.37
N THR A 43 -9.42 -15.74 -4.20
CA THR A 43 -9.09 -17.11 -3.70
C THR A 43 -10.01 -17.57 -2.57
N GLY A 44 -10.75 -16.64 -1.97
CA GLY A 44 -11.46 -16.85 -0.71
C GLY A 44 -10.55 -16.65 0.51
N VAL A 45 -11.15 -16.39 1.67
CA VAL A 45 -10.46 -16.03 2.92
C VAL A 45 -9.50 -17.12 3.38
N ALA A 46 -9.93 -18.39 3.43
CA ALA A 46 -9.11 -19.49 3.93
C ALA A 46 -7.84 -19.68 3.09
N ALA A 47 -7.95 -19.70 1.75
CA ALA A 47 -6.81 -19.86 0.86
C ALA A 47 -5.88 -18.63 0.87
N ALA A 48 -6.42 -17.43 1.09
CA ALA A 48 -5.60 -16.24 1.28
C ALA A 48 -4.79 -16.32 2.59
N VAL A 49 -5.38 -16.82 3.68
CA VAL A 49 -4.67 -17.02 4.95
C VAL A 49 -3.62 -18.13 4.84
N ASP A 50 -3.79 -19.12 3.94
CA ASP A 50 -2.74 -20.10 3.65
C ASP A 50 -1.48 -19.46 3.09
N VAL A 51 -1.57 -18.37 2.33
CA VAL A 51 -0.39 -17.57 1.88
C VAL A 51 0.38 -16.98 3.06
N LEU A 52 -0.34 -16.53 4.12
CA LEU A 52 0.32 -16.08 5.35
C LEU A 52 1.06 -17.23 6.04
N ALA A 53 0.45 -18.42 6.05
CA ALA A 53 1.08 -19.64 6.57
C ALA A 53 2.34 -20.03 5.77
N GLU A 54 2.32 -19.86 4.45
CA GLU A 54 3.52 -20.06 3.61
C GLU A 54 4.66 -19.13 4.01
N ALA A 55 4.36 -17.83 4.21
CA ALA A 55 5.37 -16.85 4.66
C ALA A 55 5.92 -17.20 6.06
N MET A 56 5.06 -17.68 6.98
CA MET A 56 5.50 -18.18 8.28
C MET A 56 6.39 -19.42 8.15
N SER A 57 6.06 -20.32 7.25
CA SER A 57 6.86 -21.53 6.99
C SER A 57 8.23 -21.17 6.40
N ASP A 58 8.31 -20.17 5.52
CA ASP A 58 9.56 -19.62 5.00
C ASP A 58 10.43 -19.02 6.13
N ALA A 59 9.79 -18.42 7.15
CA ALA A 59 10.45 -17.96 8.38
C ALA A 59 10.89 -19.10 9.32
N GLY A 60 10.64 -20.37 8.99
CA GLY A 60 10.95 -21.53 9.81
C GLY A 60 9.94 -21.82 10.93
N LEU A 61 8.78 -21.18 10.91
CA LEU A 61 7.71 -21.38 11.88
C LEU A 61 6.78 -22.53 11.44
N ARG A 62 6.40 -23.41 12.36
CA ARG A 62 5.38 -24.40 12.09
C ARG A 62 4.00 -23.77 12.10
N THR A 63 3.17 -24.10 11.12
CA THR A 63 1.85 -23.48 10.92
C THR A 63 0.68 -24.35 11.32
N ASP A 64 0.96 -25.60 11.77
CA ASP A 64 -0.09 -26.44 12.34
C ASP A 64 -0.60 -25.85 13.68
N ARG A 65 -1.90 -25.95 13.91
CA ARG A 65 -2.58 -25.36 15.07
C ARG A 65 -1.99 -25.79 16.42
N ALA A 66 -1.40 -26.96 16.48
CA ALA A 66 -0.81 -27.51 17.71
C ALA A 66 0.55 -26.89 18.04
N ALA A 67 1.21 -26.26 17.08
CA ALA A 67 2.52 -25.64 17.26
C ALA A 67 2.46 -24.26 17.91
N GLY A 68 1.32 -23.54 17.81
CA GLY A 68 1.15 -22.20 18.37
C GLY A 68 0.68 -22.19 19.84
N PRO A 69 0.47 -21.00 20.46
CA PRO A 69 0.70 -19.69 19.85
C PRO A 69 2.18 -19.31 19.75
N TRP A 70 2.54 -18.61 18.67
CA TRP A 70 3.90 -18.14 18.42
C TRP A 70 4.19 -16.78 19.04
N ALA A 71 3.15 -15.97 19.29
CA ALA A 71 3.29 -14.61 19.83
C ALA A 71 2.16 -14.27 20.81
N GLU A 72 2.38 -13.26 21.63
CA GLU A 72 1.30 -12.67 22.43
C GLU A 72 0.26 -12.01 21.53
N ARG A 73 0.71 -11.41 20.39
CA ARG A 73 -0.15 -10.72 19.46
C ARG A 73 0.23 -10.98 17.99
N VAL A 74 -0.77 -11.29 17.17
CA VAL A 74 -0.69 -11.17 15.71
C VAL A 74 -1.12 -9.75 15.33
N SER A 75 -0.26 -9.03 14.63
CA SER A 75 -0.53 -7.72 14.05
C SER A 75 -0.47 -7.85 12.53
N ALA A 76 -1.63 -8.01 11.91
CA ALA A 76 -1.75 -8.28 10.48
C ALA A 76 -2.30 -7.05 9.75
N CYS A 77 -1.50 -6.53 8.83
CA CYS A 77 -1.87 -5.45 7.92
C CYS A 77 -2.05 -6.05 6.53
N LEU A 78 -3.29 -6.09 6.05
CA LEU A 78 -3.69 -6.92 4.93
C LEU A 78 -4.33 -6.09 3.83
N ALA A 79 -3.88 -6.25 2.60
CA ALA A 79 -4.57 -5.74 1.42
C ALA A 79 -5.96 -6.38 1.30
N ASN A 80 -6.91 -5.68 0.70
CA ASN A 80 -8.30 -6.12 0.58
C ASN A 80 -9.01 -6.33 1.94
N ALA A 81 -8.52 -5.72 3.03
CA ALA A 81 -9.22 -5.55 4.29
C ALA A 81 -9.75 -4.11 4.35
N ASP A 82 -10.65 -3.78 3.43
CA ASP A 82 -11.11 -2.42 3.17
C ASP A 82 -12.36 -2.09 3.99
N PHE A 83 -13.14 -3.11 4.37
CA PHE A 83 -14.34 -3.01 5.18
C PHE A 83 -14.19 -3.74 6.52
N ALA A 84 -14.92 -3.28 7.54
CA ALA A 84 -14.91 -3.93 8.85
C ALA A 84 -15.30 -5.42 8.80
N VAL A 85 -16.25 -5.79 7.94
CA VAL A 85 -16.66 -7.19 7.76
C VAL A 85 -15.51 -8.06 7.23
N GLU A 86 -14.68 -7.54 6.34
CA GLU A 86 -13.52 -8.26 5.81
C GLU A 86 -12.43 -8.40 6.88
N GLU A 87 -12.16 -7.33 7.65
CA GLU A 87 -11.24 -7.39 8.79
C GLU A 87 -11.68 -8.43 9.82
N GLU A 88 -12.98 -8.49 10.14
CA GLU A 88 -13.54 -9.47 11.08
C GLU A 88 -13.46 -10.91 10.56
N GLU A 89 -13.71 -11.14 9.27
CA GLU A 89 -13.62 -12.46 8.65
C GLU A 89 -12.18 -12.96 8.63
N LEU A 90 -11.24 -12.11 8.23
CA LEU A 90 -9.82 -12.41 8.23
C LEU A 90 -9.27 -12.63 9.64
N ALA A 91 -9.69 -11.81 10.61
CA ALA A 91 -9.30 -12.00 12.01
C ALA A 91 -9.76 -13.35 12.55
N ARG A 92 -11.02 -13.75 12.32
CA ARG A 92 -11.56 -15.06 12.74
C ARG A 92 -10.80 -16.23 12.12
N GLU A 93 -10.44 -16.14 10.84
CA GLU A 93 -9.66 -17.20 10.19
C GLU A 93 -8.26 -17.30 10.78
N ILE A 94 -7.58 -16.18 11.00
CA ILE A 94 -6.23 -16.13 11.62
C ILE A 94 -6.27 -16.64 13.07
N GLU A 95 -7.28 -16.28 13.86
CA GLU A 95 -7.49 -16.77 15.22
C GLU A 95 -7.68 -18.29 15.24
N GLY A 96 -8.43 -18.81 14.25
CA GLY A 96 -8.62 -20.25 14.05
C GLY A 96 -7.32 -21.03 13.85
N ARG A 97 -6.26 -20.36 13.35
CA ARG A 97 -4.92 -20.95 13.15
C ARG A 97 -4.09 -21.01 14.44
N ASN A 98 -4.47 -20.32 15.51
CA ASN A 98 -3.76 -20.29 16.80
C ASN A 98 -2.31 -19.77 16.69
N TRP A 99 -2.08 -18.73 15.87
CA TRP A 99 -0.73 -18.16 15.70
C TRP A 99 -0.35 -17.15 16.80
N GLY A 100 -1.33 -16.54 17.46
CA GLY A 100 -1.13 -15.65 18.59
C GLY A 100 -2.24 -15.76 19.62
N ARG A 101 -2.01 -15.20 20.79
CA ARG A 101 -3.03 -15.14 21.86
C ARG A 101 -4.11 -14.10 21.57
N ALA A 102 -3.75 -13.05 20.84
CA ALA A 102 -4.67 -12.02 20.37
C ALA A 102 -4.33 -11.70 18.90
N THR A 103 -5.34 -11.35 18.12
CA THR A 103 -5.19 -10.98 16.70
C THR A 103 -5.79 -9.61 16.47
N ALA A 104 -5.10 -8.77 15.71
CA ALA A 104 -5.65 -7.57 15.12
C ALA A 104 -5.37 -7.57 13.61
N VAL A 105 -6.40 -7.27 12.85
CA VAL A 105 -6.33 -7.08 11.40
C VAL A 105 -6.62 -5.63 11.08
N HIS A 106 -5.81 -5.06 10.20
CA HIS A 106 -5.94 -3.71 9.67
C HIS A 106 -5.73 -3.73 8.17
N ASN A 107 -6.22 -2.73 7.46
CA ASN A 107 -5.82 -2.50 6.08
C ASN A 107 -4.30 -2.24 5.99
N ASP A 108 -3.64 -2.72 4.94
CA ASP A 108 -2.18 -2.63 4.74
C ASP A 108 -1.64 -1.19 4.73
N THR A 109 -2.47 -0.21 4.36
CA THR A 109 -2.11 1.21 4.38
C THR A 109 -1.77 1.72 5.78
N PHE A 110 -2.33 1.12 6.85
CA PHE A 110 -1.96 1.46 8.23
C PHE A 110 -0.53 1.06 8.59
N ALA A 111 -0.01 -0.04 8.04
CA ALA A 111 1.38 -0.42 8.20
C ALA A 111 2.31 0.62 7.56
N LEU A 112 1.99 1.07 6.36
CA LEU A 112 2.76 2.13 5.71
C LEU A 112 2.71 3.42 6.52
N LEU A 113 1.52 3.84 6.98
CA LEU A 113 1.40 5.01 7.85
C LEU A 113 2.29 4.87 9.08
N ARG A 114 2.16 3.77 9.85
CA ARG A 114 2.90 3.60 11.10
C ARG A 114 4.41 3.54 10.89
N SER A 115 4.87 2.96 9.79
CA SER A 115 6.31 2.93 9.48
C SER A 115 6.89 4.32 9.21
N GLY A 116 6.09 5.23 8.64
CA GLY A 116 6.48 6.63 8.36
C GLY A 116 6.36 7.60 9.53
N LEU A 117 5.69 7.21 10.63
CA LEU A 117 5.56 8.07 11.81
C LEU A 117 6.82 8.03 12.68
N PRO A 118 7.16 9.12 13.40
CA PRO A 118 8.31 9.17 14.30
C PRO A 118 8.27 8.09 15.40
N THR A 119 9.44 7.69 15.90
CA THR A 119 9.57 6.81 17.05
C THR A 119 9.22 7.56 18.34
N GLY A 120 8.47 6.94 19.24
CA GLY A 120 8.15 7.47 20.57
C GLY A 120 7.11 8.58 20.62
N ALA A 121 6.54 8.96 19.49
CA ALA A 121 5.35 9.81 19.44
C ALA A 121 4.09 8.93 19.40
N ASP A 122 3.01 9.41 20.00
CA ASP A 122 1.70 8.83 19.79
C ASP A 122 1.38 8.84 18.28
N PRO A 123 0.88 7.74 17.71
CA PRO A 123 0.69 7.62 16.28
C PRO A 123 -0.36 8.63 15.78
N CYS A 124 0.08 9.65 15.06
CA CYS A 124 -0.76 10.71 14.51
C CYS A 124 -0.27 11.11 13.13
N GLY A 125 -1.15 11.04 12.13
CA GLY A 125 -0.85 11.45 10.77
C GLY A 125 -1.75 10.78 9.73
N VAL A 126 -1.42 11.00 8.48
CA VAL A 126 -2.13 10.47 7.30
C VAL A 126 -1.13 9.80 6.37
N ALA A 127 -1.52 8.71 5.74
CA ALA A 127 -0.75 8.12 4.65
C ALA A 127 -1.59 8.04 3.37
N VAL A 128 -0.95 8.31 2.24
CA VAL A 128 -1.48 8.01 0.91
C VAL A 128 -0.56 7.00 0.23
N VAL A 129 -1.13 5.90 -0.20
CA VAL A 129 -0.43 4.85 -0.95
C VAL A 129 -0.86 4.91 -2.41
N CYS A 130 0.10 5.01 -3.32
CA CYS A 130 -0.15 4.91 -4.76
C CYS A 130 0.81 3.86 -5.34
N GLY A 131 0.31 2.64 -5.45
CA GLY A 131 0.97 1.47 -6.04
C GLY A 131 0.18 1.00 -7.26
N ALA A 132 -0.31 -0.24 -7.26
CA ALA A 132 -1.24 -0.72 -8.29
C ALA A 132 -2.56 0.05 -8.27
N GLY A 133 -3.11 0.31 -7.07
CA GLY A 133 -4.24 1.19 -6.80
C GLY A 133 -3.82 2.44 -6.03
N ILE A 134 -4.81 3.14 -5.47
CA ILE A 134 -4.62 4.27 -4.56
C ILE A 134 -5.47 4.06 -3.30
N ASN A 135 -4.90 4.35 -2.14
CA ASN A 135 -5.61 4.32 -0.86
C ASN A 135 -5.09 5.41 0.08
N CYS A 136 -5.91 5.78 1.06
CA CYS A 136 -5.52 6.73 2.10
C CYS A 136 -6.13 6.35 3.44
N VAL A 137 -5.30 6.41 4.49
CA VAL A 137 -5.74 6.25 5.87
C VAL A 137 -5.13 7.34 6.74
N GLY A 138 -5.79 7.63 7.85
CA GLY A 138 -5.26 8.49 8.90
C GLY A 138 -5.55 7.91 10.27
N MET A 139 -4.75 8.28 11.26
CA MET A 139 -4.96 7.90 12.67
C MET A 139 -4.57 9.04 13.61
N THR A 140 -5.16 9.01 14.78
CA THR A 140 -4.87 9.92 15.90
C THR A 140 -4.61 9.14 17.18
N PRO A 141 -3.91 9.73 18.17
CA PRO A 141 -3.57 9.05 19.43
C PRO A 141 -4.76 8.54 20.24
N ASP A 142 -5.91 9.20 20.09
CA ASP A 142 -7.16 8.82 20.75
C ASP A 142 -7.91 7.67 20.06
N GLY A 143 -7.30 7.07 19.03
CA GLY A 143 -7.84 5.91 18.31
C GLY A 143 -8.81 6.23 17.18
N ARG A 144 -9.09 7.52 16.88
CA ARG A 144 -9.87 7.88 15.69
C ARG A 144 -9.09 7.56 14.43
N THR A 145 -9.80 7.09 13.40
CA THR A 145 -9.23 6.81 12.09
C THR A 145 -10.03 7.48 10.98
N ALA A 146 -9.35 7.81 9.89
CA ALA A 146 -9.97 8.18 8.62
C ALA A 146 -9.60 7.09 7.60
N ARG A 147 -10.58 6.63 6.83
CA ARG A 147 -10.41 5.56 5.83
C ARG A 147 -11.23 5.86 4.59
N PHE A 148 -10.79 5.31 3.47
CA PHE A 148 -11.53 5.23 2.22
C PHE A 148 -11.68 3.75 1.83
N PRO A 149 -12.77 3.35 1.16
CA PRO A 149 -12.97 1.94 0.78
C PRO A 149 -11.91 1.40 -0.18
N ALA A 150 -11.30 2.24 -1.02
CA ALA A 150 -10.19 1.91 -1.93
C ALA A 150 -10.43 0.69 -2.87
N ILE A 151 -11.69 0.47 -3.27
CA ILE A 151 -12.12 -0.63 -4.16
C ILE A 151 -12.31 -0.18 -5.62
N GLY A 152 -11.64 0.90 -6.00
CA GLY A 152 -11.63 1.43 -7.36
C GLY A 152 -12.77 2.38 -7.66
N ARG A 153 -13.19 2.46 -8.93
CA ARG A 153 -14.16 3.47 -9.40
C ARG A 153 -15.51 3.44 -8.68
N ILE A 154 -15.93 2.29 -8.15
CA ILE A 154 -17.19 2.15 -7.41
C ILE A 154 -17.17 2.89 -6.07
N SER A 155 -15.99 3.05 -5.47
CA SER A 155 -15.78 3.85 -4.26
C SER A 155 -15.37 5.30 -4.55
N GLY A 156 -15.27 5.67 -5.83
CA GLY A 156 -14.89 7.00 -6.26
C GLY A 156 -13.38 7.20 -6.43
N ASP A 157 -12.59 6.15 -6.31
CA ASP A 157 -11.13 6.24 -6.46
C ASP A 157 -10.73 6.41 -7.92
N TRP A 158 -9.72 7.23 -8.14
CA TRP A 158 -9.12 7.41 -9.44
C TRP A 158 -7.59 7.35 -9.34
N GLY A 159 -6.97 6.65 -10.29
CA GLY A 159 -5.51 6.58 -10.36
C GLY A 159 -4.94 5.27 -9.84
N GLY A 160 -3.75 5.36 -9.24
CA GLY A 160 -2.88 4.20 -9.05
C GLY A 160 -2.26 3.76 -10.37
N GLY A 161 -1.23 2.93 -10.33
CA GLY A 161 -0.52 2.48 -11.54
C GLY A 161 -1.43 1.79 -12.55
N GLY A 162 -2.34 0.94 -12.08
CA GLY A 162 -3.31 0.28 -12.94
C GLY A 162 -4.27 1.25 -13.63
N GLY A 163 -4.86 2.17 -12.85
CA GLY A 163 -5.77 3.19 -13.39
C GLY A 163 -5.07 4.14 -14.36
N LEU A 164 -3.85 4.58 -14.04
CA LEU A 164 -3.04 5.41 -14.94
C LEU A 164 -2.72 4.70 -16.26
N ALA A 165 -2.38 3.41 -16.22
CA ALA A 165 -2.13 2.62 -17.43
C ALA A 165 -3.40 2.49 -18.30
N GLU A 166 -4.56 2.28 -17.68
CA GLU A 166 -5.85 2.22 -18.41
C GLU A 166 -6.20 3.56 -19.07
N GLU A 167 -6.05 4.68 -18.35
CA GLU A 167 -6.28 6.01 -18.91
C GLU A 167 -5.29 6.32 -20.04
N ALA A 168 -4.02 5.98 -19.88
CA ALA A 168 -3.01 6.17 -20.91
C ALA A 168 -3.37 5.39 -22.20
N LEU A 169 -3.78 4.13 -22.06
CA LEU A 169 -4.27 3.31 -23.19
C LEU A 169 -5.50 3.93 -23.84
N TRP A 170 -6.45 4.43 -23.05
CA TRP A 170 -7.67 5.06 -23.57
C TRP A 170 -7.36 6.32 -24.41
N PHE A 171 -6.49 7.21 -23.91
CA PHE A 171 -6.11 8.40 -24.65
C PHE A 171 -5.28 8.07 -25.90
N ALA A 172 -4.35 7.11 -25.79
CA ALA A 172 -3.52 6.66 -26.91
C ALA A 172 -4.37 6.07 -28.06
N ALA A 173 -5.33 5.19 -27.73
CA ALA A 173 -6.24 4.61 -28.69
C ALA A 173 -7.06 5.68 -29.44
N ARG A 174 -7.57 6.66 -28.69
CA ARG A 174 -8.38 7.76 -29.27
C ARG A 174 -7.56 8.73 -30.11
N ALA A 175 -6.29 8.91 -29.78
CA ALA A 175 -5.38 9.72 -30.59
C ALA A 175 -5.10 9.05 -31.94
N GLU A 176 -4.88 7.74 -31.97
CA GLU A 176 -4.63 6.99 -33.21
C GLU A 176 -5.86 6.93 -34.12
N ASP A 177 -7.05 6.73 -33.57
CA ASP A 177 -8.28 6.61 -34.36
C ASP A 177 -8.99 7.93 -34.68
N GLY A 178 -8.42 9.06 -34.24
CA GLY A 178 -8.92 10.42 -34.53
C GLY A 178 -10.05 10.90 -33.63
N ARG A 179 -10.46 10.15 -32.58
CA ARG A 179 -11.47 10.59 -31.62
C ARG A 179 -10.90 11.46 -30.49
N GLY A 180 -9.58 11.58 -30.38
CA GLY A 180 -8.88 12.36 -29.35
C GLY A 180 -7.82 13.26 -29.94
N GLY A 181 -7.25 14.13 -29.08
CA GLY A 181 -6.10 14.94 -29.44
C GLY A 181 -4.82 14.12 -29.60
N PRO A 182 -3.83 14.62 -30.35
CA PRO A 182 -2.56 13.93 -30.54
C PRO A 182 -1.81 13.76 -29.22
N THR A 183 -1.16 12.61 -29.05
CA THR A 183 -0.27 12.33 -27.92
C THR A 183 0.79 11.32 -28.31
N GLU A 184 2.00 11.50 -27.80
CA GLU A 184 3.11 10.56 -27.96
C GLU A 184 2.83 9.19 -27.34
N LEU A 185 1.87 9.09 -26.41
CA LEU A 185 1.41 7.82 -25.85
C LEU A 185 0.98 6.83 -26.93
N ALA A 186 0.36 7.33 -28.03
CA ALA A 186 -0.09 6.49 -29.15
C ALA A 186 1.04 5.73 -29.83
N ARG A 187 2.27 6.25 -29.77
CA ARG A 187 3.49 5.60 -30.29
C ARG A 187 4.24 4.85 -29.17
N ALA A 188 4.37 5.45 -28.00
CA ALA A 188 5.24 4.92 -26.93
C ALA A 188 4.68 3.65 -26.28
N LEU A 189 3.35 3.58 -26.04
CA LEU A 189 2.74 2.42 -25.38
C LEU A 189 2.84 1.13 -26.22
N PRO A 190 2.42 1.12 -27.51
CA PRO A 190 2.57 -0.09 -28.32
C PRO A 190 4.04 -0.46 -28.51
N ALA A 191 4.94 0.49 -28.77
CA ALA A 191 6.36 0.23 -28.93
C ALA A 191 6.99 -0.45 -27.70
N HIS A 192 6.61 -0.03 -26.48
CA HIS A 192 7.07 -0.66 -25.24
C HIS A 192 6.70 -2.14 -25.15
N LEU A 193 5.53 -2.53 -25.65
CA LEU A 193 5.06 -3.91 -25.62
C LEU A 193 5.40 -4.69 -26.89
N GLY A 194 6.19 -4.10 -27.83
CA GLY A 194 6.66 -4.75 -29.05
C GLY A 194 5.65 -4.73 -30.19
N HIS A 195 4.74 -3.73 -30.22
CA HIS A 195 3.73 -3.53 -31.25
C HIS A 195 4.00 -2.26 -32.07
N GLU A 196 3.62 -2.27 -33.35
CA GLU A 196 3.85 -1.16 -34.26
C GLU A 196 2.81 -0.03 -34.15
N SER A 197 1.61 -0.34 -33.62
CA SER A 197 0.48 0.59 -33.52
C SER A 197 -0.41 0.28 -32.33
N MET A 198 -1.24 1.23 -31.94
CA MET A 198 -2.28 1.00 -30.93
C MET A 198 -3.31 -0.03 -31.39
N ALA A 199 -3.67 -0.05 -32.68
CA ALA A 199 -4.58 -1.06 -33.23
C ALA A 199 -4.03 -2.48 -33.03
N SER A 200 -2.76 -2.70 -33.33
CA SER A 200 -2.09 -4.01 -33.15
C SER A 200 -1.99 -4.39 -31.67
N LEU A 201 -1.70 -3.42 -30.78
CA LEU A 201 -1.65 -3.66 -29.32
C LEU A 201 -3.04 -3.99 -28.77
N ILE A 202 -4.08 -3.26 -29.18
CA ILE A 202 -5.47 -3.50 -28.76
C ILE A 202 -5.91 -4.91 -29.17
N GLU A 203 -5.64 -5.32 -30.42
CA GLU A 203 -5.94 -6.68 -30.88
C GLU A 203 -5.21 -7.73 -30.00
N ALA A 204 -3.92 -7.54 -29.77
CA ALA A 204 -3.13 -8.47 -28.98
C ALA A 204 -3.62 -8.58 -27.52
N MET A 205 -3.99 -7.47 -26.90
CA MET A 205 -4.59 -7.44 -25.56
C MET A 205 -5.96 -8.12 -25.54
N HIS A 206 -6.81 -7.84 -26.51
CA HIS A 206 -8.16 -8.41 -26.61
C HIS A 206 -8.11 -9.94 -26.76
N LEU A 207 -7.18 -10.44 -27.58
CA LEU A 207 -6.99 -11.86 -27.82
C LEU A 207 -6.14 -12.58 -26.74
N GLY A 208 -5.75 -11.87 -25.67
CA GLY A 208 -4.96 -12.43 -24.58
C GLY A 208 -3.50 -12.75 -24.93
N ARG A 209 -3.00 -12.26 -26.08
CA ARG A 209 -1.58 -12.43 -26.49
C ARG A 209 -0.63 -11.58 -25.66
N VAL A 210 -1.10 -10.45 -25.13
CA VAL A 210 -0.42 -9.65 -24.09
C VAL A 210 -1.06 -9.98 -22.75
N PRO A 211 -0.35 -10.60 -21.80
CA PRO A 211 -0.87 -10.91 -20.48
C PRO A 211 -1.36 -9.65 -19.75
N HIS A 212 -2.49 -9.76 -19.04
CA HIS A 212 -3.09 -8.63 -18.33
C HIS A 212 -2.12 -7.94 -17.36
N GLY A 213 -1.25 -8.71 -16.68
CA GLY A 213 -0.27 -8.19 -15.75
C GLY A 213 0.77 -7.24 -16.37
N ARG A 214 1.01 -7.35 -17.69
CA ARG A 214 1.93 -6.45 -18.38
C ARG A 214 1.44 -5.01 -18.53
N ARG A 215 0.15 -4.75 -18.26
CA ARG A 215 -0.39 -3.38 -18.27
C ARG A 215 0.30 -2.46 -17.27
N HIS A 216 0.79 -3.00 -16.15
CA HIS A 216 1.53 -2.22 -15.16
C HIS A 216 2.85 -1.65 -15.69
N GLU A 217 3.42 -2.25 -16.74
CA GLU A 217 4.63 -1.76 -17.41
C GLU A 217 4.39 -0.42 -18.14
N LEU A 218 3.15 -0.06 -18.41
CA LEU A 218 2.79 1.16 -19.14
C LEU A 218 2.81 2.43 -18.29
N THR A 219 2.69 2.30 -16.98
CA THR A 219 2.72 3.46 -16.07
C THR A 219 4.08 4.19 -16.11
N PRO A 220 5.23 3.53 -16.03
CA PRO A 220 6.52 4.20 -16.24
C PRO A 220 6.63 4.87 -17.61
N VAL A 221 6.05 4.28 -18.67
CA VAL A 221 6.03 4.88 -20.02
C VAL A 221 5.24 6.17 -20.03
N LEU A 222 4.05 6.19 -19.39
CA LEU A 222 3.25 7.41 -19.22
C LEU A 222 4.07 8.53 -18.55
N PHE A 223 4.76 8.23 -17.46
CA PHE A 223 5.60 9.22 -16.77
C PHE A 223 6.77 9.71 -17.61
N GLY A 224 7.39 8.83 -18.40
CA GLY A 224 8.44 9.21 -19.36
C GLY A 224 7.93 10.16 -20.45
N VAL A 225 6.75 9.88 -21.01
CA VAL A 225 6.11 10.74 -22.03
C VAL A 225 5.68 12.06 -21.41
N ALA A 226 5.16 12.08 -20.18
CA ALA A 226 4.84 13.28 -19.44
C ALA A 226 6.10 14.14 -19.18
N ALA A 227 7.20 13.51 -18.79
CA ALA A 227 8.48 14.22 -18.57
C ALA A 227 9.04 14.86 -19.86
N ALA A 228 8.71 14.31 -21.04
CA ALA A 228 9.03 14.89 -22.34
C ALA A 228 8.11 16.06 -22.74
N GLY A 229 7.10 16.38 -21.92
CA GLY A 229 6.21 17.54 -22.12
C GLY A 229 4.92 17.26 -22.90
N ASP A 230 4.55 16.01 -23.12
CA ASP A 230 3.28 15.66 -23.76
C ASP A 230 2.09 16.16 -22.91
N PRO A 231 1.19 16.98 -23.46
CA PRO A 231 0.14 17.61 -22.67
C PRO A 231 -0.92 16.63 -22.16
N VAL A 232 -1.19 15.54 -22.88
CA VAL A 232 -2.14 14.51 -22.47
C VAL A 232 -1.56 13.71 -21.32
N ALA A 233 -0.32 13.23 -21.46
CA ALA A 233 0.37 12.49 -20.40
C ALA A 233 0.53 13.35 -19.12
N LEU A 234 0.90 14.62 -19.25
CA LEU A 234 0.96 15.57 -18.13
C LEU A 234 -0.39 15.75 -17.45
N SER A 235 -1.50 15.80 -18.20
CA SER A 235 -2.83 15.93 -17.61
C SER A 235 -3.19 14.76 -16.71
N LEU A 236 -2.78 13.54 -17.06
CA LEU A 236 -2.99 12.34 -16.25
C LEU A 236 -2.13 12.36 -14.99
N VAL A 237 -0.85 12.75 -15.10
CA VAL A 237 0.05 12.89 -13.95
C VAL A 237 -0.46 13.98 -13.00
N HIS A 238 -0.91 15.12 -13.52
CA HIS A 238 -1.49 16.19 -12.72
C HIS A 238 -2.76 15.77 -12.00
N ARG A 239 -3.65 15.03 -12.67
CA ARG A 239 -4.85 14.50 -12.04
C ARG A 239 -4.51 13.51 -10.93
N GLN A 240 -3.49 12.65 -11.11
CA GLN A 240 -3.02 11.76 -10.04
C GLN A 240 -2.55 12.55 -8.82
N ALA A 241 -1.82 13.65 -9.03
CA ALA A 241 -1.42 14.52 -7.93
C ALA A 241 -2.62 15.14 -7.21
N ASP A 242 -3.62 15.61 -7.96
CA ASP A 242 -4.83 16.21 -7.41
C ASP A 242 -5.64 15.20 -6.58
N GLU A 243 -5.70 13.93 -6.98
CA GLU A 243 -6.33 12.84 -6.20
C GLU A 243 -5.57 12.56 -4.89
N VAL A 244 -4.23 12.51 -4.93
CA VAL A 244 -3.41 12.36 -3.72
C VAL A 244 -3.68 13.51 -2.74
N VAL A 245 -3.70 14.74 -3.24
CA VAL A 245 -4.01 15.94 -2.42
C VAL A 245 -5.42 15.89 -1.86
N ALA A 246 -6.40 15.48 -2.66
CA ALA A 246 -7.79 15.39 -2.24
C ALA A 246 -7.95 14.37 -1.10
N MET A 247 -7.44 13.15 -1.27
CA MET A 247 -7.53 12.09 -0.26
C MET A 247 -6.84 12.50 1.05
N ALA A 248 -5.59 13.00 0.98
CA ALA A 248 -4.85 13.46 2.15
C ALA A 248 -5.60 14.59 2.88
N SER A 249 -6.08 15.59 2.14
CA SER A 249 -6.79 16.74 2.73
C SER A 249 -8.09 16.33 3.40
N VAL A 250 -8.86 15.44 2.79
CA VAL A 250 -10.12 14.93 3.38
C VAL A 250 -9.84 14.07 4.62
N ALA A 251 -8.79 13.25 4.60
CA ALA A 251 -8.40 12.47 5.77
C ALA A 251 -7.98 13.37 6.93
N LEU A 252 -7.16 14.40 6.66
CA LEU A 252 -6.75 15.41 7.65
C LEU A 252 -7.95 16.17 8.21
N ASP A 253 -8.90 16.58 7.35
CA ASP A 253 -10.12 17.30 7.78
C ASP A 253 -10.99 16.44 8.69
N ARG A 254 -11.27 15.19 8.31
CA ARG A 254 -12.06 14.24 9.13
C ARG A 254 -11.47 14.01 10.52
N LEU A 255 -10.14 14.13 10.65
CA LEU A 255 -9.43 13.98 11.91
C LEU A 255 -9.22 15.31 12.67
N GLY A 256 -9.54 16.45 12.05
CA GLY A 256 -9.30 17.78 12.65
C GLY A 256 -7.83 18.19 12.63
N LEU A 257 -7.06 17.74 11.62
CA LEU A 257 -5.60 17.88 11.54
C LEU A 257 -5.11 18.89 10.48
N LEU A 258 -6.00 19.54 9.71
CA LEU A 258 -5.62 20.43 8.60
C LEU A 258 -4.64 21.54 9.00
N GLU A 259 -4.85 22.15 10.18
CA GLU A 259 -4.06 23.26 10.70
C GLU A 259 -2.94 22.82 11.66
N GLN A 260 -2.75 21.49 11.81
CA GLN A 260 -1.77 20.94 12.73
C GLN A 260 -0.49 20.54 12.00
N GLU A 261 0.62 20.54 12.75
CA GLU A 261 1.90 20.03 12.26
C GLU A 261 1.89 18.50 12.41
N VAL A 262 1.53 17.81 11.33
CA VAL A 262 1.41 16.35 11.31
C VAL A 262 2.08 15.75 10.08
N PRO A 263 2.60 14.51 10.17
CA PRO A 263 3.12 13.77 9.02
C PRO A 263 2.02 13.46 8.00
N VAL A 264 2.34 13.71 6.72
CA VAL A 264 1.66 13.14 5.56
C VAL A 264 2.65 12.22 4.86
N VAL A 265 2.45 10.93 5.05
CA VAL A 265 3.33 9.87 4.55
C VAL A 265 2.86 9.45 3.18
N LEU A 266 3.74 9.53 2.19
CA LEU A 266 3.49 9.09 0.82
C LEU A 266 4.23 7.78 0.57
N GLY A 267 3.57 6.81 -0.05
CA GLY A 267 4.19 5.52 -0.35
C GLY A 267 3.57 4.82 -1.54
N GLY A 268 4.08 3.61 -1.82
CA GLY A 268 3.74 2.86 -3.03
C GLY A 268 4.64 3.22 -4.22
N SER A 269 4.73 2.32 -5.19
CA SER A 269 5.71 2.39 -6.28
C SER A 269 5.61 3.65 -7.14
N VAL A 270 4.41 4.22 -7.32
CA VAL A 270 4.21 5.43 -8.12
C VAL A 270 4.77 6.66 -7.39
N LEU A 271 4.49 6.80 -6.09
CA LEU A 271 4.96 7.95 -5.29
C LEU A 271 6.45 7.82 -4.91
N ALA A 272 6.93 6.59 -4.72
CA ALA A 272 8.34 6.35 -4.40
C ALA A 272 9.28 6.51 -5.61
N ALA A 273 8.74 6.60 -6.83
CA ALA A 273 9.54 6.75 -8.05
C ALA A 273 10.15 8.15 -8.22
N GLY A 274 9.66 9.17 -7.50
CA GLY A 274 10.24 10.50 -7.48
C GLY A 274 10.08 11.25 -8.82
N HIS A 275 8.85 11.36 -9.30
CA HIS A 275 8.53 12.07 -10.55
C HIS A 275 8.27 13.56 -10.27
N PRO A 276 9.13 14.51 -10.69
CA PRO A 276 8.99 15.93 -10.33
C PRO A 276 7.62 16.53 -10.65
N GLN A 277 7.02 16.19 -11.81
CA GLN A 277 5.71 16.72 -12.22
C GLN A 277 4.57 16.26 -11.28
N LEU A 278 4.71 15.08 -10.67
CA LEU A 278 3.79 14.55 -9.67
C LEU A 278 4.07 15.19 -8.30
N ASP A 279 5.33 15.12 -7.87
CA ASP A 279 5.76 15.48 -6.52
C ASP A 279 5.61 16.96 -6.23
N ASP A 280 6.02 17.84 -7.16
CA ASP A 280 5.90 19.30 -7.03
C ASP A 280 4.42 19.72 -6.94
N ARG A 281 3.54 19.07 -7.73
CA ARG A 281 2.12 19.38 -7.71
C ARG A 281 1.45 18.90 -6.42
N ILE A 282 1.83 17.74 -5.89
CA ILE A 282 1.37 17.25 -4.58
C ILE A 282 1.81 18.22 -3.49
N ALA A 283 3.09 18.58 -3.46
CA ALA A 283 3.64 19.51 -2.47
C ALA A 283 2.94 20.88 -2.51
N ALA A 284 2.76 21.46 -3.69
CA ALA A 284 2.05 22.72 -3.87
C ALA A 284 0.56 22.62 -3.47
N GLY A 285 -0.08 21.49 -3.76
CA GLY A 285 -1.47 21.22 -3.40
C GLY A 285 -1.68 21.12 -1.89
N LEU A 286 -0.86 20.34 -1.22
CA LEU A 286 -0.90 20.18 0.24
C LEU A 286 -0.50 21.45 0.98
N ALA A 287 0.48 22.22 0.49
CA ALA A 287 0.83 23.50 1.08
C ALA A 287 -0.34 24.51 1.12
N ARG A 288 -1.28 24.40 0.17
CA ARG A 288 -2.50 25.24 0.17
C ARG A 288 -3.60 24.71 1.10
N ARG A 289 -3.71 23.39 1.29
CA ARG A 289 -4.81 22.74 2.01
C ARG A 289 -4.47 22.45 3.48
N ALA A 290 -3.23 22.07 3.74
CA ALA A 290 -2.70 21.72 5.05
C ALA A 290 -1.28 22.30 5.18
N PRO A 291 -1.14 23.65 5.38
CA PRO A 291 0.14 24.36 5.25
C PRO A 291 1.19 23.94 6.29
N ARG A 292 0.77 23.28 7.37
CA ARG A 292 1.67 22.80 8.41
C ARG A 292 1.99 21.30 8.31
N ALA A 293 1.40 20.59 7.34
CA ALA A 293 1.66 19.17 7.13
C ALA A 293 3.12 18.95 6.68
N ARG A 294 3.74 17.91 7.24
CA ARG A 294 5.10 17.50 6.87
C ARG A 294 5.04 16.31 5.93
N ILE A 295 5.31 16.54 4.66
CA ILE A 295 5.31 15.49 3.63
C ILE A 295 6.60 14.69 3.70
N SER A 296 6.49 13.38 3.70
CA SER A 296 7.63 12.46 3.56
C SER A 296 7.26 11.29 2.65
N VAL A 297 8.22 10.84 1.83
CA VAL A 297 8.09 9.61 1.04
C VAL A 297 8.79 8.49 1.79
N ILE A 298 8.10 7.37 2.00
CA ILE A 298 8.65 6.22 2.71
C ILE A 298 8.98 5.08 1.76
N THR A 299 10.14 4.47 2.00
CA THR A 299 10.64 3.28 1.29
C THR A 299 10.87 2.09 2.23
N ALA A 300 10.71 2.28 3.54
CA ALA A 300 10.81 1.19 4.51
C ALA A 300 9.76 0.11 4.23
N PRO A 301 10.09 -1.18 4.43
CA PRO A 301 9.14 -2.26 4.17
C PRO A 301 7.95 -2.17 5.13
N PRO A 302 6.70 -2.30 4.65
CA PRO A 302 5.51 -2.11 5.49
C PRO A 302 5.39 -3.09 6.67
N VAL A 303 6.04 -4.27 6.62
CA VAL A 303 6.12 -5.21 7.76
C VAL A 303 6.71 -4.56 9.01
N LEU A 304 7.58 -3.56 8.86
CA LEU A 304 8.02 -2.70 9.96
C LEU A 304 6.82 -2.04 10.65
N GLY A 305 5.92 -1.44 9.87
CA GLY A 305 4.73 -0.78 10.40
C GLY A 305 3.77 -1.74 11.09
N ALA A 306 3.57 -2.93 10.52
CA ALA A 306 2.79 -3.99 11.18
C ALA A 306 3.39 -4.38 12.53
N GLY A 307 4.71 -4.50 12.61
CA GLY A 307 5.42 -4.75 13.88
C GLY A 307 5.26 -3.60 14.88
N LEU A 308 5.40 -2.35 14.43
CA LEU A 308 5.22 -1.16 15.28
C LEU A 308 3.80 -1.06 15.83
N LEU A 309 2.75 -1.32 15.03
CA LEU A 309 1.36 -1.39 15.50
C LEU A 309 1.16 -2.48 16.56
N GLY A 310 1.82 -3.61 16.39
CA GLY A 310 1.81 -4.67 17.40
C GLY A 310 2.47 -4.26 18.70
N LEU A 311 3.61 -3.57 18.65
CA LEU A 311 4.31 -3.01 19.82
C LEU A 311 3.49 -1.91 20.49
N ASP A 312 2.82 -1.02 19.73
CA ASP A 312 1.91 0.00 20.27
C ASP A 312 0.80 -0.66 21.11
N ALA A 313 0.16 -1.69 20.59
CA ALA A 313 -0.93 -2.38 21.27
C ALA A 313 -0.49 -3.13 22.56
N LEU A 314 0.79 -3.46 22.68
CA LEU A 314 1.39 -4.10 23.87
C LEU A 314 1.99 -3.10 24.84
N GLY A 315 2.03 -1.80 24.53
CA GLY A 315 2.69 -0.78 25.35
C GLY A 315 4.18 -1.06 25.50
N ALA A 316 4.84 -1.48 24.42
CA ALA A 316 6.24 -1.89 24.46
C ALA A 316 7.17 -0.73 24.85
N PRO A 317 8.32 -0.99 25.47
CA PRO A 317 9.28 0.05 25.85
C PRO A 317 9.90 0.72 24.61
N HIS A 318 10.24 2.02 24.72
CA HIS A 318 10.77 2.83 23.61
C HIS A 318 11.92 2.15 22.84
N GLY A 319 12.86 1.52 23.54
CA GLY A 319 13.98 0.81 22.90
C GLY A 319 13.57 -0.33 21.95
N ALA A 320 12.36 -0.91 22.13
CA ALA A 320 11.86 -1.95 21.23
C ALA A 320 11.55 -1.38 19.84
N TYR A 321 11.00 -0.18 19.79
CA TYR A 321 10.73 0.52 18.51
C TYR A 321 12.02 0.90 17.78
N GLU A 322 13.00 1.41 18.50
CA GLU A 322 14.30 1.77 17.92
C GLU A 322 14.99 0.54 17.31
N LYS A 323 14.99 -0.57 18.05
CA LYS A 323 15.62 -1.81 17.61
C LYS A 323 14.93 -2.38 16.37
N LEU A 324 13.59 -2.38 16.33
CA LEU A 324 12.84 -2.83 15.17
C LEU A 324 13.11 -1.94 13.95
N ARG A 325 13.14 -0.62 14.14
CA ARG A 325 13.49 0.31 13.05
C ARG A 325 14.90 0.11 12.53
N ALA A 326 15.89 -0.10 13.42
CA ALA A 326 17.26 -0.34 13.01
C ALA A 326 17.46 -1.64 12.20
N HIS A 327 16.55 -2.61 12.35
CA HIS A 327 16.57 -3.84 11.56
C HIS A 327 16.06 -3.65 10.12
N PHE A 328 15.05 -2.78 9.91
CA PHE A 328 14.38 -2.58 8.62
C PHE A 328 14.74 -1.26 7.91
N GLY A 329 15.44 -0.35 8.58
CA GLY A 329 15.79 1.01 8.13
C GLY A 329 17.23 1.20 7.68
#